data_48e4d5c8f59e1328769b4c3353cae9a1
#
_entry.id   48e4d5c8f59e1328769b4c3353cae9a1
#
_cell.length_a   1.000
_cell.length_b   1.000
_cell.length_c   1.000
_cell.angle_alpha   90.00
_cell.angle_beta   90.00
_cell.angle_gamma   90.00
#
_symmetry.space_group_name_H-M   'P 1'
#
loop_
_entity.id
_entity.type
_entity.pdbx_description
1 polymer ?
#
loop_
_entity_poly.entity_id
_entity_poly.type
_entity_poly.pdbx_seq_one_letter_code
_entity_poly.pdbx_strand_id
1 'polypeptide(L)'
;MFLKLCQHSVFLTHKCTVAGKILFLNGTSSAGKTTLSKGLQQTLPECWQHVALDQFRDGLPDKFRGLNAPADTTGALGLNVIPDARDGQPFTKIHFGEDGQALLRGMRRAMRALVDEGVNIIIDDIILEPDFLNDYLDAFAGCGVWFVGVRCDLAIIEEREQARLGRFPGTAFGHSEICHAHGIYDVEVDTGRSDPEHCVETVISRMKEGPGTAFEQLREQFESP
;
A
#
# COMPACT_ATOMS: atom_id res chain seq x y z
N MET A 1 32.06 -54.65 3.49
CA MET A 1 30.62 -54.29 3.59
C MET A 1 30.51 -52.81 3.28
N PHE A 2 30.30 -52.47 1.99
CA PHE A 2 30.32 -51.10 1.47
C PHE A 2 28.91 -50.50 1.58
N LEU A 3 28.75 -49.44 2.37
CA LEU A 3 27.52 -48.61 2.38
C LEU A 3 27.49 -47.77 1.10
N LYS A 4 26.54 -48.05 0.20
CA LYS A 4 26.16 -47.16 -0.89
C LYS A 4 25.39 -45.97 -0.32
N LEU A 5 25.99 -44.78 -0.31
CA LEU A 5 25.27 -43.52 -0.15
C LEU A 5 24.44 -43.29 -1.40
N CYS A 6 23.11 -43.35 -1.24
CA CYS A 6 22.14 -42.88 -2.22
C CYS A 6 22.15 -41.35 -2.24
N GLN A 7 22.81 -40.74 -3.21
CA GLN A 7 22.65 -39.32 -3.52
C GLN A 7 21.28 -39.14 -4.20
N HIS A 8 20.29 -38.71 -3.42
CA HIS A 8 19.05 -38.17 -3.99
C HIS A 8 19.31 -36.73 -4.41
N SER A 9 19.63 -36.58 -5.70
CA SER A 9 19.63 -35.26 -6.34
C SER A 9 18.17 -34.80 -6.44
N VAL A 10 17.74 -33.95 -5.53
CA VAL A 10 16.44 -33.26 -5.64
C VAL A 10 16.60 -32.22 -6.74
N PHE A 11 16.23 -32.59 -7.95
CA PHE A 11 16.00 -31.64 -9.03
C PHE A 11 14.78 -30.80 -8.62
N LEU A 12 15.01 -29.63 -8.03
CA LEU A 12 14.01 -28.55 -7.96
C LEU A 12 13.74 -28.14 -9.41
N THR A 13 12.73 -28.74 -10.02
CA THR A 13 12.12 -28.20 -11.23
C THR A 13 11.51 -26.86 -10.82
N HIS A 14 12.19 -25.77 -11.15
CA HIS A 14 11.57 -24.45 -11.14
C HIS A 14 10.39 -24.54 -12.11
N LYS A 15 9.19 -24.76 -11.55
CA LYS A 15 7.96 -24.47 -12.29
C LYS A 15 8.09 -23.02 -12.70
N CYS A 16 7.99 -22.74 -14.01
CA CYS A 16 7.78 -21.38 -14.49
C CYS A 16 6.42 -20.93 -13.94
N THR A 17 6.43 -20.37 -12.73
CA THR A 17 5.21 -19.83 -12.12
C THR A 17 4.89 -18.56 -12.87
N VAL A 18 3.66 -18.46 -13.38
CA VAL A 18 3.14 -17.19 -13.89
C VAL A 18 3.14 -16.23 -12.70
N ALA A 19 3.74 -15.05 -12.87
CA ALA A 19 3.79 -14.06 -11.82
C ALA A 19 2.37 -13.67 -11.35
N GLY A 20 2.23 -13.41 -10.05
CA GLY A 20 0.97 -12.98 -9.46
C GLY A 20 0.54 -11.61 -10.00
N LYS A 21 -0.75 -11.33 -9.87
CA LYS A 21 -1.36 -10.06 -10.26
C LYS A 21 -1.32 -9.08 -9.08
N ILE A 22 -1.26 -7.77 -9.37
CA ILE A 22 -1.23 -6.72 -8.36
C ILE A 22 -2.38 -5.74 -8.55
N LEU A 23 -3.20 -5.58 -7.51
CA LEU A 23 -4.12 -4.45 -7.33
C LEU A 23 -3.54 -3.54 -6.26
N PHE A 24 -3.25 -2.29 -6.59
CA PHE A 24 -2.73 -1.34 -5.63
C PHE A 24 -3.78 -0.27 -5.32
N LEU A 25 -4.31 -0.26 -4.11
CA LEU A 25 -5.27 0.71 -3.61
C LEU A 25 -4.51 1.82 -2.86
N ASN A 26 -4.48 3.02 -3.42
CA ASN A 26 -3.91 4.20 -2.79
C ASN A 26 -5.02 5.19 -2.39
N GLY A 27 -4.91 5.74 -1.21
CA GLY A 27 -5.84 6.72 -0.68
C GLY A 27 -5.56 7.02 0.79
N THR A 28 -6.10 8.11 1.31
CA THR A 28 -5.84 8.51 2.69
C THR A 28 -6.39 7.51 3.72
N SER A 29 -6.00 7.67 4.97
CA SER A 29 -6.61 6.94 6.10
C SER A 29 -8.12 7.12 6.07
N SER A 30 -8.88 6.11 6.45
CA SER A 30 -10.36 6.11 6.51
C SER A 30 -11.09 6.33 5.17
N ALA A 31 -10.38 6.39 4.02
CA ALA A 31 -11.00 6.47 2.69
C ALA A 31 -11.72 5.18 2.25
N GLY A 32 -11.70 4.10 3.01
CA GLY A 32 -12.43 2.87 2.68
C GLY A 32 -11.64 1.81 1.92
N LYS A 33 -10.32 1.94 1.75
CA LYS A 33 -9.45 0.96 1.06
C LYS A 33 -9.61 -0.47 1.55
N THR A 34 -9.59 -0.67 2.88
CA THR A 34 -9.74 -2.02 3.48
C THR A 34 -11.13 -2.63 3.20
N THR A 35 -12.19 -1.82 3.16
CA THR A 35 -13.53 -2.28 2.78
C THR A 35 -13.57 -2.70 1.32
N LEU A 36 -12.99 -1.88 0.43
CA LEU A 36 -12.86 -2.19 -0.99
C LEU A 36 -12.03 -3.46 -1.21
N SER A 37 -10.89 -3.60 -0.52
CA SER A 37 -10.05 -4.81 -0.60
C SER A 37 -10.84 -6.08 -0.24
N LYS A 38 -11.62 -6.05 0.85
CA LYS A 38 -12.46 -7.20 1.24
C LYS A 38 -13.54 -7.50 0.22
N GLY A 39 -14.19 -6.50 -0.34
CA GLY A 39 -15.17 -6.68 -1.41
C GLY A 39 -14.56 -7.29 -2.66
N LEU A 40 -13.38 -6.83 -3.06
CA LEU A 40 -12.63 -7.40 -4.18
C LEU A 40 -12.24 -8.86 -3.94
N GLN A 41 -11.74 -9.19 -2.72
CA GLN A 41 -11.42 -10.58 -2.34
C GLN A 41 -12.63 -11.53 -2.40
N GLN A 42 -13.82 -11.02 -2.07
CA GLN A 42 -15.06 -11.81 -2.11
C GLN A 42 -15.59 -12.01 -3.54
N THR A 43 -15.33 -11.05 -4.43
CA THR A 43 -15.93 -11.05 -5.77
C THR A 43 -15.00 -11.64 -6.83
N LEU A 44 -13.69 -11.47 -6.69
CA LEU A 44 -12.70 -12.01 -7.62
C LEU A 44 -12.61 -13.54 -7.47
N PRO A 45 -12.57 -14.29 -8.60
CA PRO A 45 -12.59 -15.75 -8.56
C PRO A 45 -11.28 -16.38 -8.06
N GLU A 46 -10.16 -15.68 -8.22
CA GLU A 46 -8.86 -16.18 -7.77
C GLU A 46 -8.61 -15.82 -6.30
N CYS A 47 -7.64 -16.50 -5.67
CA CYS A 47 -7.16 -16.13 -4.35
C CYS A 47 -6.33 -14.85 -4.43
N TRP A 48 -6.72 -13.83 -3.67
CA TRP A 48 -6.02 -12.55 -3.56
C TRP A 48 -5.63 -12.30 -2.10
N GLN A 49 -4.35 -12.16 -1.86
CA GLN A 49 -3.83 -11.82 -0.53
C GLN A 49 -3.92 -10.31 -0.28
N HIS A 50 -4.61 -9.90 0.76
CA HIS A 50 -4.59 -8.50 1.22
C HIS A 50 -3.31 -8.22 2.00
N VAL A 51 -2.56 -7.22 1.57
CA VAL A 51 -1.31 -6.77 2.21
C VAL A 51 -1.41 -5.28 2.47
N ALA A 52 -1.35 -4.89 3.73
CA ALA A 52 -1.52 -3.50 4.16
C ALA A 52 -0.29 -2.99 4.91
N LEU A 53 0.01 -1.69 4.78
CA LEU A 53 1.01 -1.00 5.59
C LEU A 53 0.80 -1.23 7.09
N ASP A 54 -0.44 -1.20 7.55
CA ASP A 54 -0.81 -1.38 8.94
C ASP A 54 -0.30 -2.71 9.52
N GLN A 55 -0.26 -3.80 8.73
CA GLN A 55 0.25 -5.10 9.15
C GLN A 55 1.75 -5.08 9.48
N PHE A 56 2.53 -4.34 8.71
CA PHE A 56 3.96 -4.17 8.94
C PHE A 56 4.25 -3.18 10.06
N ARG A 57 3.51 -2.06 10.09
CA ARG A 57 3.60 -1.07 11.15
C ARG A 57 3.31 -1.68 12.52
N ASP A 58 2.29 -2.53 12.61
CA ASP A 58 1.86 -3.14 13.88
C ASP A 58 2.88 -4.16 14.41
N GLY A 59 3.79 -4.64 13.57
CA GLY A 59 4.95 -5.44 13.95
C GLY A 59 6.11 -4.64 14.57
N LEU A 60 6.09 -3.30 14.49
CA LEU A 60 7.14 -2.49 15.14
C LEU A 60 7.03 -2.57 16.66
N PRO A 61 8.15 -2.74 17.40
CA PRO A 61 8.14 -2.64 18.84
C PRO A 61 7.68 -1.25 19.32
N ASP A 62 6.97 -1.20 20.44
CA ASP A 62 6.39 0.07 20.96
C ASP A 62 7.43 1.19 21.12
N LYS A 63 8.66 0.86 21.50
CA LYS A 63 9.75 1.84 21.62
C LYS A 63 10.15 2.53 20.31
N PHE A 64 9.75 1.94 19.15
CA PHE A 64 9.95 2.50 17.82
C PHE A 64 8.66 3.16 17.25
N ARG A 65 7.67 3.38 18.11
CA ARG A 65 6.44 4.11 17.80
C ARG A 65 6.43 5.40 18.60
N GLY A 66 6.91 6.48 17.99
CA GLY A 66 7.00 7.79 18.62
C GLY A 66 5.68 8.56 18.57
N LEU A 67 5.43 9.33 19.61
CA LEU A 67 4.41 10.36 19.65
C LEU A 67 5.10 11.68 19.94
N ASN A 68 5.32 12.49 18.91
CA ASN A 68 6.15 13.69 18.96
C ASN A 68 7.52 13.42 19.62
N ALA A 69 8.10 12.27 19.28
CA ALA A 69 9.36 11.83 19.83
C ALA A 69 10.49 12.75 19.35
N PRO A 70 11.39 13.22 20.26
CA PRO A 70 12.54 14.02 19.88
C PRO A 70 13.44 13.27 18.89
N ALA A 71 14.13 14.03 18.02
CA ALA A 71 15.21 13.49 17.20
C ALA A 71 16.19 12.69 18.09
N ASP A 72 16.89 11.74 17.55
CA ASP A 72 17.84 10.87 18.25
C ASP A 72 17.22 9.87 19.26
N THR A 73 15.89 9.73 19.31
CA THR A 73 15.22 8.70 20.09
C THR A 73 14.75 7.55 19.22
N THR A 74 14.60 6.35 19.80
CA THR A 74 14.09 5.17 19.09
C THR A 74 12.71 5.41 18.47
N GLY A 75 11.86 6.21 19.13
CA GLY A 75 10.54 6.58 18.59
C GLY A 75 10.62 7.41 17.31
N ALA A 76 11.64 8.27 17.18
CA ALA A 76 11.88 9.04 15.97
C ALA A 76 12.51 8.20 14.84
N LEU A 77 13.30 7.18 15.18
CA LEU A 77 13.92 6.28 14.19
C LEU A 77 12.93 5.34 13.52
N GLY A 78 11.85 4.96 14.21
CA GLY A 78 10.80 4.10 13.65
C GLY A 78 9.68 4.90 12.98
N LEU A 79 8.47 4.78 13.50
CA LEU A 79 7.29 5.55 13.08
C LEU A 79 7.03 6.63 14.12
N ASN A 80 7.09 7.90 13.75
CA ASN A 80 6.82 9.03 14.62
C ASN A 80 5.58 9.80 14.17
N VAL A 81 4.63 9.95 15.07
CA VAL A 81 3.41 10.72 14.87
C VAL A 81 3.65 12.12 15.39
N ILE A 82 3.64 13.12 14.53
CA ILE A 82 4.07 14.48 14.83
C ILE A 82 2.89 15.43 14.66
N PRO A 83 2.51 16.24 15.67
CA PRO A 83 1.57 17.33 15.51
C PRO A 83 2.12 18.38 14.54
N ASP A 84 1.27 18.83 13.62
CA ASP A 84 1.60 19.86 12.63
C ASP A 84 0.36 20.75 12.39
N ALA A 85 0.49 21.80 11.60
CA ALA A 85 -0.64 22.67 11.24
C ALA A 85 -0.49 23.18 9.81
N ARG A 86 -1.60 23.22 9.06
CA ARG A 86 -1.71 23.82 7.74
C ARG A 86 -2.86 24.80 7.72
N ASP A 87 -2.61 26.04 7.30
CA ASP A 87 -3.59 27.13 7.26
C ASP A 87 -4.30 27.38 8.59
N GLY A 88 -3.59 27.16 9.71
CA GLY A 88 -4.14 27.30 11.07
C GLY A 88 -4.98 26.10 11.56
N GLN A 89 -5.20 25.11 10.71
CA GLN A 89 -5.88 23.86 11.08
C GLN A 89 -4.87 22.82 11.55
N PRO A 90 -4.96 22.32 12.79
CA PRO A 90 -4.06 21.30 13.30
C PRO A 90 -4.31 19.96 12.62
N PHE A 91 -3.24 19.23 12.35
CA PHE A 91 -3.30 17.87 11.84
C PHE A 91 -2.15 17.01 12.40
N THR A 92 -2.15 15.76 12.05
CA THR A 92 -1.13 14.81 12.45
C THR A 92 -0.35 14.33 11.22
N LYS A 93 0.96 14.56 11.24
CA LYS A 93 1.91 14.05 10.24
C LYS A 93 2.48 12.71 10.71
N ILE A 94 2.54 11.74 9.81
CA ILE A 94 3.27 10.48 10.04
C ILE A 94 4.64 10.61 9.38
N HIS A 95 5.69 10.39 10.17
CA HIS A 95 7.07 10.37 9.71
C HIS A 95 7.69 9.02 9.99
N PHE A 96 8.36 8.45 8.99
CA PHE A 96 9.15 7.24 9.12
C PHE A 96 10.64 7.64 9.19
N GLY A 97 11.28 7.40 10.34
CA GLY A 97 12.72 7.56 10.49
C GLY A 97 13.50 6.45 9.77
N GLU A 98 14.79 6.36 10.01
CA GLU A 98 15.70 5.45 9.29
C GLU A 98 15.26 3.98 9.36
N ASP A 99 14.92 3.49 10.55
CA ASP A 99 14.43 2.12 10.75
C ASP A 99 13.05 1.92 10.13
N GLY A 100 12.17 2.93 10.24
CA GLY A 100 10.87 2.94 9.60
C GLY A 100 10.96 2.88 8.07
N GLN A 101 11.83 3.65 7.47
CA GLN A 101 12.12 3.64 6.03
C GLN A 101 12.68 2.28 5.57
N ALA A 102 13.59 1.69 6.37
CA ALA A 102 14.12 0.35 6.09
C ALA A 102 13.02 -0.71 6.11
N LEU A 103 12.08 -0.63 7.09
CA LEU A 103 10.92 -1.51 7.15
C LEU A 103 10.05 -1.37 5.90
N LEU A 104 9.74 -0.13 5.46
CA LEU A 104 8.91 0.11 4.28
C LEU A 104 9.55 -0.44 3.00
N ARG A 105 10.85 -0.25 2.81
CA ARG A 105 11.57 -0.88 1.68
C ARG A 105 11.53 -2.41 1.76
N GLY A 106 11.70 -2.98 2.96
CA GLY A 106 11.59 -4.43 3.20
C GLY A 106 10.20 -4.97 2.89
N MET A 107 9.15 -4.23 3.28
CA MET A 107 7.75 -4.54 3.00
C MET A 107 7.51 -4.67 1.49
N ARG A 108 7.93 -3.68 0.69
CA ARG A 108 7.75 -3.67 -0.78
C ARG A 108 8.46 -4.85 -1.45
N ARG A 109 9.67 -5.18 -0.97
CA ARG A 109 10.40 -6.37 -1.46
C ARG A 109 9.73 -7.68 -1.08
N ALA A 110 9.14 -7.76 0.11
CA ALA A 110 8.36 -8.94 0.52
C ALA A 110 7.09 -9.10 -0.33
N MET A 111 6.41 -8.01 -0.65
CA MET A 111 5.28 -8.02 -1.58
C MET A 111 5.71 -8.50 -2.98
N ARG A 112 6.86 -8.03 -3.48
CA ARG A 112 7.43 -8.49 -4.74
C ARG A 112 7.69 -9.99 -4.72
N ALA A 113 8.27 -10.52 -3.66
CA ALA A 113 8.53 -11.95 -3.53
C ALA A 113 7.25 -12.79 -3.58
N LEU A 114 6.15 -12.32 -2.97
CA LEU A 114 4.83 -12.98 -3.10
C LEU A 114 4.37 -13.03 -4.56
N VAL A 115 4.52 -11.94 -5.30
CA VAL A 115 4.14 -11.86 -6.71
C VAL A 115 5.00 -12.79 -7.56
N ASP A 116 6.30 -12.85 -7.31
CA ASP A 116 7.24 -13.73 -8.03
C ASP A 116 6.90 -15.22 -7.80
N GLU A 117 6.33 -15.57 -6.64
CA GLU A 117 5.81 -16.92 -6.34
C GLU A 117 4.40 -17.18 -6.91
N GLY A 118 3.83 -16.25 -7.67
CA GLY A 118 2.52 -16.39 -8.30
C GLY A 118 1.33 -16.01 -7.42
N VAL A 119 1.55 -15.38 -6.28
CA VAL A 119 0.47 -14.92 -5.38
C VAL A 119 -0.12 -13.61 -5.90
N ASN A 120 -1.43 -13.58 -6.13
CA ASN A 120 -2.11 -12.31 -6.41
C ASN A 120 -2.23 -11.50 -5.13
N ILE A 121 -1.92 -10.22 -5.18
CA ILE A 121 -1.96 -9.33 -4.01
C ILE A 121 -2.84 -8.11 -4.23
N ILE A 122 -3.56 -7.70 -3.17
CA ILE A 122 -4.21 -6.39 -3.06
C ILE A 122 -3.41 -5.60 -2.04
N ILE A 123 -2.74 -4.56 -2.48
CA ILE A 123 -1.99 -3.64 -1.64
C ILE A 123 -2.95 -2.56 -1.14
N ASP A 124 -3.02 -2.37 0.19
CA ASP A 124 -3.75 -1.30 0.86
C ASP A 124 -2.72 -0.39 1.53
N ASP A 125 -2.33 0.66 0.83
CA ASP A 125 -1.30 1.58 1.31
C ASP A 125 -1.67 3.04 1.03
N ILE A 126 -0.84 3.94 1.49
CA ILE A 126 -0.92 5.37 1.30
C ILE A 126 0.44 5.92 0.87
N ILE A 127 0.48 6.59 -0.26
CA ILE A 127 1.69 7.25 -0.75
C ILE A 127 1.78 8.63 -0.12
N LEU A 128 2.66 8.78 0.88
CA LEU A 128 2.84 10.03 1.64
C LEU A 128 3.98 10.89 1.12
N GLU A 129 4.93 10.31 0.42
CA GLU A 129 6.13 10.97 -0.08
C GLU A 129 6.43 10.46 -1.50
N PRO A 130 7.01 11.30 -2.38
CA PRO A 130 7.42 10.86 -3.73
C PRO A 130 8.33 9.65 -3.72
N ASP A 131 9.25 9.56 -2.75
CA ASP A 131 10.18 8.42 -2.61
C ASP A 131 9.45 7.11 -2.34
N PHE A 132 8.28 7.14 -1.67
CA PHE A 132 7.47 5.92 -1.48
C PHE A 132 6.92 5.42 -2.81
N LEU A 133 6.48 6.32 -3.68
CA LEU A 133 6.03 5.95 -5.02
C LEU A 133 7.19 5.39 -5.84
N ASN A 134 8.34 6.05 -5.84
CA ASN A 134 9.55 5.57 -6.54
C ASN A 134 9.95 4.17 -6.09
N ASP A 135 9.98 3.92 -4.77
CA ASP A 135 10.26 2.59 -4.22
C ASP A 135 9.26 1.51 -4.69
N TYR A 136 7.97 1.87 -4.89
CA TYR A 136 6.97 0.96 -5.45
C TYR A 136 7.17 0.73 -6.94
N LEU A 137 7.46 1.79 -7.70
CA LEU A 137 7.76 1.69 -9.13
C LEU A 137 8.96 0.78 -9.37
N ASP A 138 10.01 0.92 -8.56
CA ASP A 138 11.21 0.08 -8.63
C ASP A 138 10.92 -1.37 -8.23
N ALA A 139 10.25 -1.58 -7.09
CA ALA A 139 9.95 -2.92 -6.58
C ALA A 139 9.09 -3.73 -7.57
N PHE A 140 8.16 -3.09 -8.27
CA PHE A 140 7.26 -3.74 -9.20
C PHE A 140 7.62 -3.51 -10.67
N ALA A 141 8.88 -3.20 -10.95
CA ALA A 141 9.36 -3.10 -12.33
C ALA A 141 9.09 -4.42 -13.09
N GLY A 142 8.45 -4.32 -14.26
CA GLY A 142 8.07 -5.46 -15.09
C GLY A 142 6.86 -6.25 -14.60
N CYS A 143 6.18 -5.81 -13.52
CA CYS A 143 4.92 -6.39 -13.07
C CYS A 143 3.74 -5.61 -13.63
N GLY A 144 2.65 -6.32 -13.98
CA GLY A 144 1.36 -5.70 -14.28
C GLY A 144 0.69 -5.24 -12.98
N VAL A 145 0.46 -3.94 -12.85
CA VAL A 145 -0.19 -3.33 -11.68
C VAL A 145 -1.44 -2.59 -12.14
N TRP A 146 -2.60 -2.86 -11.54
CA TRP A 146 -3.74 -1.95 -11.60
C TRP A 146 -3.66 -1.00 -10.42
N PHE A 147 -3.44 0.28 -10.71
CA PHE A 147 -3.30 1.31 -9.71
C PHE A 147 -4.63 2.05 -9.51
N VAL A 148 -5.20 1.92 -8.33
CA VAL A 148 -6.55 2.38 -7.98
C VAL A 148 -6.48 3.56 -7.03
N GLY A 149 -7.02 4.70 -7.41
CA GLY A 149 -7.22 5.86 -6.54
C GLY A 149 -8.52 5.71 -5.74
N VAL A 150 -8.40 5.63 -4.41
CA VAL A 150 -9.55 5.55 -3.51
C VAL A 150 -9.81 6.91 -2.91
N ARG A 151 -10.77 7.63 -3.51
CA ARG A 151 -11.20 8.97 -3.12
C ARG A 151 -12.32 8.90 -2.08
N CYS A 152 -12.42 9.93 -1.29
CA CYS A 152 -13.57 10.20 -0.42
C CYS A 152 -13.53 11.67 -0.01
N ASP A 153 -14.69 12.28 0.18
CA ASP A 153 -14.81 13.63 0.68
C ASP A 153 -14.20 13.74 2.09
N LEU A 154 -13.44 14.81 2.34
CA LEU A 154 -12.73 15.00 3.59
C LEU A 154 -13.68 15.00 4.80
N ALA A 155 -14.85 15.63 4.69
CA ALA A 155 -15.82 15.67 5.78
C ALA A 155 -16.30 14.25 6.18
N ILE A 156 -16.50 13.37 5.19
CA ILE A 156 -16.88 11.98 5.43
C ILE A 156 -15.72 11.19 6.06
N ILE A 157 -14.50 11.46 5.61
CA ILE A 157 -13.30 10.82 6.16
C ILE A 157 -13.10 11.20 7.62
N GLU A 158 -13.25 12.47 7.96
CA GLU A 158 -13.13 12.98 9.34
C GLU A 158 -14.18 12.36 10.26
N GLU A 159 -15.43 12.23 9.81
CA GLU A 159 -16.47 11.52 10.54
C GLU A 159 -16.10 10.05 10.79
N ARG A 160 -15.61 9.35 9.76
CA ARG A 160 -15.14 7.96 9.86
C ARG A 160 -13.93 7.83 10.78
N GLU A 161 -13.02 8.82 10.78
CA GLU A 161 -11.84 8.84 11.64
C GLU A 161 -12.23 9.00 13.11
N GLN A 162 -13.17 9.90 13.42
CA GLN A 162 -13.69 10.11 14.77
C GLN A 162 -14.40 8.87 15.33
N ALA A 163 -15.06 8.09 14.48
CA ALA A 163 -15.71 6.84 14.88
C ALA A 163 -14.73 5.69 15.17
N ARG A 164 -13.44 5.84 14.83
CA ARG A 164 -12.43 4.79 15.02
C ARG A 164 -11.60 5.03 16.28
N LEU A 165 -11.57 4.03 17.18
CA LEU A 165 -10.70 4.04 18.35
C LEU A 165 -9.22 3.96 17.95
N GLY A 166 -8.36 4.75 18.62
CA GLY A 166 -6.90 4.68 18.44
C GLY A 166 -6.36 5.37 17.20
N ARG A 167 -7.14 6.21 16.51
CA ARG A 167 -6.64 7.09 15.45
C ARG A 167 -6.30 8.48 16.00
N PHE A 168 -5.28 9.10 15.42
CA PHE A 168 -4.90 10.47 15.74
C PHE A 168 -5.77 11.43 14.92
N PRO A 169 -6.49 12.36 15.56
CA PRO A 169 -7.32 13.33 14.85
C PRO A 169 -6.52 14.14 13.82
N GLY A 170 -7.12 14.40 12.66
CA GLY A 170 -6.51 15.20 11.60
C GLY A 170 -5.47 14.46 10.74
N THR A 171 -5.22 13.16 10.97
CA THR A 171 -4.33 12.36 10.12
C THR A 171 -4.82 12.35 8.66
N ALA A 172 -6.11 12.19 8.46
CA ALA A 172 -6.71 12.18 7.14
C ALA A 172 -6.59 13.53 6.43
N PHE A 173 -6.79 14.64 7.14
CA PHE A 173 -6.60 15.99 6.60
C PHE A 173 -5.17 16.22 6.12
N GLY A 174 -4.17 15.81 6.92
CA GLY A 174 -2.76 15.94 6.56
C GLY A 174 -2.38 15.17 5.28
N HIS A 175 -3.05 14.06 5.02
CA HIS A 175 -2.69 13.12 3.94
C HIS A 175 -3.56 13.22 2.68
N SER A 176 -4.74 13.86 2.76
CA SER A 176 -5.77 13.81 1.71
C SER A 176 -5.30 14.34 0.34
N GLU A 177 -4.50 15.39 0.32
CA GLU A 177 -3.96 15.96 -0.92
C GLU A 177 -2.67 15.26 -1.35
N ILE A 178 -1.78 14.99 -0.39
CA ILE A 178 -0.43 14.47 -0.64
C ILE A 178 -0.50 13.08 -1.28
N CYS A 179 -1.36 12.20 -0.75
CA CYS A 179 -1.42 10.82 -1.24
C CYS A 179 -1.87 10.69 -2.70
N HIS A 180 -2.45 11.72 -3.27
CA HIS A 180 -2.92 11.76 -4.65
C HIS A 180 -2.14 12.73 -5.54
N ALA A 181 -1.06 13.34 -5.05
CA ALA A 181 -0.33 14.40 -5.76
C ALA A 181 0.29 13.94 -7.11
N HIS A 182 0.55 12.64 -7.27
CA HIS A 182 1.06 12.07 -8.53
C HIS A 182 0.03 12.06 -9.67
N GLY A 183 -1.28 12.15 -9.38
CA GLY A 183 -2.35 12.43 -10.34
C GLY A 183 -2.71 11.33 -11.35
N ILE A 184 -1.97 10.22 -11.41
CA ILE A 184 -2.16 9.15 -12.41
C ILE A 184 -2.63 7.87 -11.75
N TYR A 185 -3.78 7.34 -12.22
CA TYR A 185 -4.37 6.07 -11.82
C TYR A 185 -4.93 5.34 -13.04
N ASP A 186 -5.08 4.03 -12.95
CA ASP A 186 -5.82 3.25 -13.94
C ASP A 186 -7.33 3.42 -13.79
N VAL A 187 -7.79 3.59 -12.56
CA VAL A 187 -9.18 3.87 -12.20
C VAL A 187 -9.24 4.58 -10.85
N GLU A 188 -10.25 5.42 -10.68
CA GLU A 188 -10.56 6.04 -9.39
C GLU A 188 -11.97 5.66 -8.95
N VAL A 189 -12.14 5.44 -7.65
CA VAL A 189 -13.44 5.22 -7.01
C VAL A 189 -13.66 6.22 -5.89
N ASP A 190 -14.89 6.67 -5.71
CA ASP A 190 -15.28 7.59 -4.63
C ASP A 190 -16.18 6.86 -3.63
N THR A 191 -15.62 6.47 -2.50
CA THR A 191 -16.33 5.72 -1.45
C THR A 191 -17.23 6.60 -0.58
N GLY A 192 -17.21 7.90 -0.78
CA GLY A 192 -18.13 8.85 -0.15
C GLY A 192 -19.43 9.03 -0.93
N ARG A 193 -19.38 8.75 -2.25
CA ARG A 193 -20.51 8.95 -3.17
C ARG A 193 -21.10 7.66 -3.70
N SER A 194 -20.33 6.58 -3.69
CA SER A 194 -20.73 5.27 -4.20
C SER A 194 -20.76 4.24 -3.07
N ASP A 195 -21.69 3.29 -3.16
CA ASP A 195 -21.69 2.15 -2.26
C ASP A 195 -20.48 1.22 -2.51
N PRO A 196 -20.15 0.36 -1.55
CA PRO A 196 -19.00 -0.53 -1.67
C PRO A 196 -19.07 -1.48 -2.87
N GLU A 197 -20.26 -1.99 -3.19
CA GLU A 197 -20.50 -2.91 -4.31
C GLU A 197 -20.18 -2.23 -5.64
N HIS A 198 -20.66 -1.01 -5.85
CA HIS A 198 -20.39 -0.23 -7.05
C HIS A 198 -18.89 0.10 -7.20
N CYS A 199 -18.20 0.42 -6.10
CA CYS A 199 -16.74 0.62 -6.13
C CYS A 199 -16.00 -0.65 -6.57
N VAL A 200 -16.41 -1.83 -6.06
CA VAL A 200 -15.85 -3.13 -6.46
C VAL A 200 -16.09 -3.40 -7.94
N GLU A 201 -17.33 -3.21 -8.43
CA GLU A 201 -17.68 -3.41 -9.83
C GLU A 201 -16.88 -2.50 -10.78
N THR A 202 -16.66 -1.24 -10.38
CA THR A 202 -15.87 -0.28 -11.14
C THR A 202 -14.42 -0.77 -11.31
N VAL A 203 -13.78 -1.21 -10.23
CA VAL A 203 -12.41 -1.75 -10.29
C VAL A 203 -12.35 -3.01 -11.15
N ILE A 204 -13.27 -3.95 -10.96
CA ILE A 204 -13.31 -5.20 -11.73
C ILE A 204 -13.57 -4.92 -13.22
N SER A 205 -14.42 -3.94 -13.55
CA SER A 205 -14.69 -3.55 -14.93
C SER A 205 -13.40 -3.02 -15.59
N ARG A 206 -12.64 -2.16 -14.89
CA ARG A 206 -11.35 -1.68 -15.40
C ARG A 206 -10.35 -2.83 -15.62
N MET A 207 -10.29 -3.80 -14.71
CA MET A 207 -9.42 -4.97 -14.87
C MET A 207 -9.75 -5.80 -16.12
N LYS A 208 -11.02 -5.89 -16.50
CA LYS A 208 -11.48 -6.63 -17.71
C LYS A 208 -11.12 -5.90 -19.00
N GLU A 209 -10.94 -4.59 -18.99
CA GLU A 209 -10.55 -3.79 -20.15
C GLU A 209 -9.09 -4.05 -20.58
N GLY A 210 -8.26 -4.58 -19.70
CA GLY A 210 -6.86 -4.90 -19.97
C GLY A 210 -5.92 -4.60 -18.80
N PRO A 211 -4.61 -4.74 -19.02
CA PRO A 211 -3.62 -4.48 -18.01
C PRO A 211 -3.63 -3.02 -17.54
N GLY A 212 -3.14 -2.77 -16.34
CA GLY A 212 -2.89 -1.43 -15.85
C GLY A 212 -1.69 -0.81 -16.57
N THR A 213 -1.72 0.50 -16.73
CA THR A 213 -0.69 1.30 -17.42
C THR A 213 -0.18 2.46 -16.57
N ALA A 214 -0.85 2.78 -15.47
CA ALA A 214 -0.52 3.94 -14.64
C ALA A 214 0.92 3.89 -14.08
N PHE A 215 1.41 2.73 -13.68
CA PHE A 215 2.77 2.56 -13.18
C PHE A 215 3.83 2.79 -14.27
N GLU A 216 3.57 2.42 -15.51
CA GLU A 216 4.46 2.69 -16.64
C GLU A 216 4.50 4.19 -16.96
N GLN A 217 3.33 4.85 -17.01
CA GLN A 217 3.22 6.29 -17.23
C GLN A 217 3.95 7.09 -16.12
N LEU A 218 3.83 6.66 -14.86
CA LEU A 218 4.53 7.28 -13.74
C LEU A 218 6.06 7.12 -13.86
N ARG A 219 6.56 5.95 -14.27
CA ARG A 219 8.01 5.77 -14.51
C ARG A 219 8.52 6.71 -15.59
N GLU A 220 7.84 6.78 -16.71
CA GLU A 220 8.19 7.69 -17.82
C GLU A 220 8.23 9.16 -17.35
N GLN A 221 7.29 9.55 -16.49
CA GLN A 221 7.23 10.90 -15.92
C GLN A 221 8.42 11.20 -15.00
N PHE A 222 8.87 10.23 -14.18
CA PHE A 222 10.01 10.41 -13.28
C PHE A 222 11.37 10.27 -13.97
N GLU A 223 11.45 9.56 -15.08
CA GLU A 223 12.68 9.41 -15.89
C GLU A 223 12.88 10.56 -16.87
N SER A 224 11.85 11.39 -17.10
CA SER A 224 11.95 12.56 -17.97
C SER A 224 12.67 13.70 -17.24
N PRO A 225 13.79 14.23 -17.77
CA PRO A 225 14.64 15.23 -17.13
C PRO A 225 13.94 16.60 -16.96
#